data_d1f246d652db6f1855edf6abfca6f146
#
_entry.id   d1f246d652db6f1855edf6abfca6f146
#
_cell.length_a   1.000
_cell.length_b   1.000
_cell.length_c   1.000
_cell.angle_alpha   90.00
_cell.angle_beta   90.00
_cell.angle_gamma   90.00
#
_symmetry.space_group_name_H-M   'P 1'
#
loop_
_entity.id
_entity.type
_entity.pdbx_description
1 polymer ?
#
loop_
_entity_poly.entity_id
_entity_poly.type
_entity_poly.pdbx_seq_one_letter_code
_entity_poly.pdbx_strand_id
1 'polypeptide(L)'
;MIAVLALSSCGFHPLYVGAETADSFSGSRVVSDLSTVFIDEIPEHTGQILRRRLMSRISPKGNPENPKYELSAYIVEASEYQQAIRLDNMATRTTLIYTAEYVLKSFPEGKVLLKDRTTSRASYNILESPYATDVAEEDAKKRMMEIIGDNISLRVATYLKNKGHTKEAEERQDGANQ
;
A
#
# COMPACT_ATOMS: atom_id res chain seq x y z
N MET A 1 -23.78 -36.05 30.41
CA MET A 1 -23.28 -36.00 29.02
C MET A 1 -23.09 -34.54 28.67
N ILE A 2 -21.87 -34.02 28.78
CA ILE A 2 -21.54 -32.62 28.49
C ILE A 2 -20.84 -32.64 27.14
N ALA A 3 -21.51 -32.09 26.08
CA ALA A 3 -20.94 -31.93 24.75
C ALA A 3 -20.06 -30.66 24.71
N VAL A 4 -18.74 -30.85 24.64
CA VAL A 4 -17.78 -29.75 24.42
C VAL A 4 -17.78 -29.43 22.92
N LEU A 5 -18.37 -28.28 22.55
CA LEU A 5 -18.22 -27.69 21.19
C LEU A 5 -16.79 -27.14 21.06
N ALA A 6 -15.96 -27.82 20.28
CA ALA A 6 -14.69 -27.31 19.83
C ALA A 6 -14.95 -26.21 18.79
N LEU A 7 -14.88 -24.91 19.16
CA LEU A 7 -14.81 -23.79 18.25
C LEU A 7 -13.42 -23.82 17.59
N SER A 8 -13.38 -24.25 16.33
CA SER A 8 -12.20 -24.13 15.48
C SER A 8 -11.89 -22.63 15.29
N SER A 9 -10.85 -22.15 15.97
CA SER A 9 -10.29 -20.82 15.84
C SER A 9 -9.86 -20.59 14.38
N CYS A 10 -10.55 -19.68 13.68
CA CYS A 10 -10.08 -19.18 12.40
C CYS A 10 -8.70 -18.53 12.63
N GLY A 11 -7.64 -19.10 12.04
CA GLY A 11 -6.25 -18.62 12.15
C GLY A 11 -5.99 -17.27 11.49
N PHE A 12 -6.74 -16.24 11.89
CA PHE A 12 -6.53 -14.88 11.40
C PHE A 12 -5.45 -14.21 12.25
N HIS A 13 -4.25 -14.01 11.68
CA HIS A 13 -3.17 -13.28 12.31
C HIS A 13 -3.15 -11.83 11.83
N PRO A 14 -3.42 -10.83 12.68
CA PRO A 14 -3.34 -9.42 12.32
C PRO A 14 -1.90 -9.01 12.03
N LEU A 15 -1.71 -8.24 10.95
CA LEU A 15 -0.39 -7.84 10.45
C LEU A 15 0.32 -6.80 11.34
N TYR A 16 -0.41 -6.08 12.19
CA TYR A 16 0.05 -4.91 12.94
C TYR A 16 -0.25 -4.97 14.45
N VAL A 17 -0.18 -6.13 15.09
CA VAL A 17 -0.35 -6.20 16.55
C VAL A 17 0.98 -5.95 17.25
N GLY A 18 0.98 -4.98 18.17
CA GLY A 18 2.10 -4.74 19.08
C GLY A 18 2.38 -5.92 20.01
N ALA A 19 3.63 -6.07 20.38
CA ALA A 19 4.29 -7.20 20.99
C ALA A 19 3.82 -7.52 22.42
N GLU A 20 2.76 -8.34 22.60
CA GLU A 20 2.46 -8.89 23.92
C GLU A 20 2.07 -10.38 23.98
N THR A 21 2.10 -11.13 22.86
CA THR A 21 1.86 -12.58 22.89
C THR A 21 2.93 -13.36 22.12
N ALA A 22 3.17 -14.61 22.48
CA ALA A 22 4.26 -15.46 21.96
C ALA A 22 4.27 -15.65 20.42
N ASP A 23 3.14 -15.39 19.74
CA ASP A 23 3.02 -15.35 18.27
C ASP A 23 3.46 -14.00 17.65
N SER A 24 3.85 -13.03 18.48
CA SER A 24 4.18 -11.64 18.10
C SER A 24 5.52 -11.51 17.39
N PHE A 25 6.36 -12.54 17.37
CA PHE A 25 7.71 -12.48 16.80
C PHE A 25 7.70 -12.20 15.29
N SER A 26 6.75 -12.80 14.56
CA SER A 26 6.60 -12.58 13.11
C SER A 26 6.05 -11.18 12.78
N GLY A 27 5.08 -10.68 13.57
CA GLY A 27 4.51 -9.33 13.38
C GLY A 27 5.50 -8.21 13.74
N SER A 28 6.25 -8.38 14.81
CA SER A 28 7.30 -7.44 15.24
C SER A 28 8.42 -7.29 14.20
N ARG A 29 8.83 -8.38 13.55
CA ARG A 29 9.85 -8.37 12.50
C ARG A 29 9.38 -7.63 11.24
N VAL A 30 8.14 -7.85 10.81
CA VAL A 30 7.58 -7.12 9.65
C VAL A 30 7.54 -5.62 9.89
N VAL A 31 7.14 -5.19 11.09
CA VAL A 31 7.13 -3.77 11.46
C VAL A 31 8.56 -3.21 11.47
N SER A 32 9.56 -3.97 11.96
CA SER A 32 10.95 -3.54 11.94
C SER A 32 11.53 -3.46 10.52
N ASP A 33 11.19 -4.41 9.64
CA ASP A 33 11.65 -4.39 8.25
C ASP A 33 10.99 -3.28 7.44
N LEU A 34 9.69 -3.01 7.65
CA LEU A 34 9.00 -1.88 7.04
C LEU A 34 9.65 -0.54 7.42
N SER A 35 10.09 -0.38 8.67
CA SER A 35 10.76 0.83 9.13
C SER A 35 12.14 1.08 8.48
N THR A 36 12.69 0.09 7.75
CA THR A 36 13.95 0.22 7.00
C THR A 36 13.74 0.49 5.50
N VAL A 37 12.50 0.71 5.07
CA VAL A 37 12.18 1.05 3.69
C VAL A 37 12.30 2.56 3.50
N PHE A 38 13.19 2.96 2.60
CA PHE A 38 13.30 4.33 2.11
C PHE A 38 12.27 4.57 1.00
N ILE A 39 11.53 5.66 1.06
CA ILE A 39 10.51 6.02 0.07
C ILE A 39 11.02 7.18 -0.74
N ASP A 40 11.19 6.96 -2.04
CA ASP A 40 11.62 7.97 -3.00
C ASP A 40 10.66 9.15 -3.10
N GLU A 41 11.15 10.23 -3.69
CA GLU A 41 10.29 11.35 -4.05
C GLU A 41 9.40 10.97 -5.24
N ILE A 42 8.11 11.28 -5.11
CA ILE A 42 7.13 11.09 -6.17
C ILE A 42 6.76 12.48 -6.68
N PRO A 43 7.05 12.79 -7.96
CA PRO A 43 6.77 14.10 -8.51
C PRO A 43 5.28 14.39 -8.58
N GLU A 44 4.92 15.63 -8.89
CA GLU A 44 3.57 16.15 -9.02
C GLU A 44 2.76 16.19 -7.70
N HIS A 45 1.72 17.02 -7.69
CA HIS A 45 0.86 17.19 -6.52
C HIS A 45 0.21 15.88 -6.07
N THR A 46 -0.33 15.14 -7.02
CA THR A 46 -0.98 13.84 -6.78
C THR A 46 0.03 12.81 -6.26
N GLY A 47 1.25 12.82 -6.79
CA GLY A 47 2.37 11.99 -6.31
C GLY A 47 2.77 12.31 -4.87
N GLN A 48 2.74 13.58 -4.47
CA GLN A 48 3.03 14.00 -3.09
C GLN A 48 1.96 13.50 -2.10
N ILE A 49 0.69 13.42 -2.53
CA ILE A 49 -0.38 12.83 -1.72
C ILE A 49 -0.10 11.33 -1.50
N LEU A 50 0.23 10.61 -2.58
CA LEU A 50 0.60 9.20 -2.52
C LEU A 50 1.81 8.98 -1.61
N ARG A 51 2.88 9.76 -1.77
CA ARG A 51 4.09 9.67 -0.94
C ARG A 51 3.78 9.86 0.54
N ARG A 52 2.99 10.85 0.91
CA ARG A 52 2.57 11.06 2.31
C ARG A 52 1.80 9.87 2.86
N ARG A 53 0.93 9.25 2.05
CA ARG A 53 0.21 8.04 2.46
C ARG A 53 1.16 6.87 2.68
N LEU A 54 2.09 6.62 1.76
CA LEU A 54 3.11 5.58 1.89
C LEU A 54 3.97 5.79 3.14
N MET A 55 4.44 7.01 3.39
CA MET A 55 5.21 7.34 4.59
C MET A 55 4.41 7.07 5.86
N SER A 56 3.14 7.46 5.92
CA SER A 56 2.31 7.24 7.11
C SER A 56 2.08 5.75 7.41
N ARG A 57 2.15 4.88 6.41
CA ARG A 57 1.92 3.43 6.54
C ARG A 57 3.20 2.61 6.74
N ILE A 58 4.25 2.97 6.04
CA ILE A 58 5.51 2.21 5.99
C ILE A 58 6.54 2.79 6.95
N SER A 59 6.76 4.11 6.90
CA SER A 59 7.81 4.80 7.66
C SER A 59 7.25 6.02 8.40
N PRO A 60 6.38 5.83 9.42
CA PRO A 60 5.71 6.94 10.12
C PRO A 60 6.67 7.88 10.85
N LYS A 61 7.89 7.44 11.12
CA LYS A 61 8.97 8.24 11.75
C LYS A 61 9.82 9.01 10.73
N GLY A 62 9.48 8.93 9.43
CA GLY A 62 10.27 9.47 8.32
C GLY A 62 11.16 8.41 7.66
N ASN A 63 11.86 8.81 6.59
CA ASN A 63 12.80 7.91 5.92
C ASN A 63 13.93 7.50 6.86
N PRO A 64 14.35 6.21 6.86
CA PRO A 64 15.42 5.72 7.71
C PRO A 64 16.79 6.27 7.28
N GLU A 65 17.69 6.50 8.23
CA GLU A 65 19.08 6.90 7.95
C GLU A 65 19.88 5.76 7.30
N ASN A 66 19.59 4.53 7.68
CA ASN A 66 20.24 3.33 7.16
C ASN A 66 19.19 2.40 6.50
N PRO A 67 18.77 2.68 5.27
CA PRO A 67 17.77 1.88 4.58
C PRO A 67 18.31 0.50 4.18
N LYS A 68 17.46 -0.52 4.24
CA LYS A 68 17.71 -1.84 3.63
C LYS A 68 16.97 -2.02 2.32
N TYR A 69 15.93 -1.23 2.11
CA TYR A 69 15.07 -1.28 0.94
C TYR A 69 14.76 0.13 0.44
N GLU A 70 14.57 0.25 -0.85
CA GLU A 70 14.17 1.46 -1.57
C GLU A 70 12.85 1.19 -2.30
N LEU A 71 11.85 2.00 -2.04
CA LEU A 71 10.54 1.95 -2.70
C LEU A 71 10.36 3.16 -3.59
N SER A 72 10.36 2.93 -4.90
CA SER A 72 10.02 3.93 -5.91
C SER A 72 8.60 3.68 -6.41
N ALA A 73 7.80 4.73 -6.59
CA ALA A 73 6.46 4.64 -7.15
C ALA A 73 6.22 5.76 -8.17
N TYR A 74 5.47 5.47 -9.22
CA TYR A 74 5.18 6.40 -10.32
C TYR A 74 3.72 6.28 -10.73
N ILE A 75 3.07 7.39 -11.02
CA ILE A 75 1.76 7.39 -11.67
C ILE A 75 2.01 7.23 -13.16
N VAL A 76 1.63 6.08 -13.72
CA VAL A 76 1.90 5.73 -15.13
C VAL A 76 0.70 5.96 -16.03
N GLU A 77 -0.49 6.08 -15.46
CA GLU A 77 -1.72 6.33 -16.18
C GLU A 77 -2.66 7.18 -15.33
N ALA A 78 -3.21 8.22 -15.95
CA ALA A 78 -4.29 9.03 -15.40
C ALA A 78 -5.31 9.25 -16.52
N SER A 79 -6.51 8.71 -16.35
CA SER A 79 -7.58 8.77 -17.35
C SER A 79 -8.86 9.33 -16.73
N GLU A 80 -9.58 10.09 -17.54
CA GLU A 80 -10.85 10.69 -17.15
C GLU A 80 -11.94 10.32 -18.15
N TYR A 81 -13.11 9.89 -17.65
CA TYR A 81 -14.25 9.52 -18.45
C TYR A 81 -15.51 10.24 -17.96
N GLN A 82 -16.12 10.99 -18.83
CA GLN A 82 -17.39 11.64 -18.57
C GLN A 82 -18.54 10.65 -18.74
N GLN A 83 -19.48 10.65 -17.80
CA GLN A 83 -20.63 9.74 -17.76
C GLN A 83 -21.91 10.50 -17.44
N ALA A 84 -23.05 9.86 -17.73
CA ALA A 84 -24.38 10.39 -17.46
C ALA A 84 -24.58 11.78 -18.07
N ILE A 85 -24.68 11.81 -19.42
CA ILE A 85 -24.97 13.03 -20.18
C ILE A 85 -26.46 13.39 -20.01
N ARG A 86 -26.75 14.64 -19.66
CA ARG A 86 -28.11 15.20 -19.58
C ARG A 86 -28.67 15.46 -20.98
N LEU A 87 -29.98 15.76 -21.06
CA LEU A 87 -30.67 16.12 -22.31
C LEU A 87 -30.08 17.38 -23.00
N ASP A 88 -29.37 18.22 -22.23
CA ASP A 88 -28.65 19.40 -22.69
C ASP A 88 -27.20 19.11 -23.11
N ASN A 89 -26.82 17.83 -23.29
CA ASN A 89 -25.47 17.35 -23.60
C ASN A 89 -24.40 17.67 -22.55
N MET A 90 -24.78 18.05 -21.33
CA MET A 90 -23.86 18.28 -20.23
C MET A 90 -23.60 17.00 -19.47
N ALA A 91 -22.31 16.65 -19.26
CA ALA A 91 -21.94 15.57 -18.36
C ALA A 91 -22.32 15.91 -16.93
N THR A 92 -22.86 14.94 -16.19
CA THR A 92 -23.23 15.12 -14.77
C THR A 92 -22.31 14.40 -13.82
N ARG A 93 -21.45 13.52 -14.34
CA ARG A 93 -20.51 12.71 -13.56
C ARG A 93 -19.24 12.43 -14.33
N THR A 94 -18.13 12.51 -13.65
CA THR A 94 -16.82 12.14 -14.16
C THR A 94 -16.25 10.98 -13.35
N THR A 95 -15.61 10.04 -14.02
CA THR A 95 -14.86 8.93 -13.42
C THR A 95 -13.40 9.10 -13.74
N LEU A 96 -12.58 9.14 -12.68
CA LEU A 96 -11.12 9.15 -12.75
C LEU A 96 -10.57 7.73 -12.55
N ILE A 97 -9.54 7.37 -13.29
CA ILE A 97 -8.79 6.12 -13.13
C ILE A 97 -7.31 6.49 -13.05
N TYR A 98 -6.66 6.07 -11.97
CA TYR A 98 -5.23 6.23 -11.79
C TYR A 98 -4.56 4.88 -11.60
N THR A 99 -3.47 4.66 -12.32
CA THR A 99 -2.63 3.47 -12.19
C THR A 99 -1.24 3.91 -11.74
N ALA A 100 -0.76 3.34 -10.63
CA ALA A 100 0.59 3.52 -10.15
C ALA A 100 1.39 2.23 -10.36
N GLU A 101 2.61 2.36 -10.89
CA GLU A 101 3.63 1.32 -10.90
C GLU A 101 4.58 1.58 -9.73
N TYR A 102 5.02 0.51 -9.05
CA TYR A 102 5.98 0.61 -7.97
C TYR A 102 7.01 -0.51 -8.02
N VAL A 103 8.20 -0.20 -7.51
CA VAL A 103 9.34 -1.10 -7.49
C VAL A 103 9.98 -1.04 -6.12
N LEU A 104 10.13 -2.21 -5.47
CA LEU A 104 10.91 -2.36 -4.26
C LEU A 104 12.27 -2.97 -4.63
N LYS A 105 13.35 -2.32 -4.22
CA LYS A 105 14.72 -2.78 -4.44
C LYS A 105 15.41 -3.04 -3.12
N SER A 106 16.45 -3.90 -3.11
CA SER A 106 17.40 -3.97 -2.00
C SER A 106 18.34 -2.77 -2.05
N PHE A 107 18.73 -2.27 -0.88
CA PHE A 107 19.70 -1.19 -0.78
C PHE A 107 20.93 -1.70 0.01
N PRO A 108 22.17 -1.41 -0.41
CA PRO A 108 22.58 -0.57 -1.56
C PRO A 108 22.66 -1.29 -2.92
N GLU A 109 22.46 -2.61 -3.01
CA GLU A 109 22.72 -3.41 -4.24
C GLU A 109 21.82 -3.04 -5.43
N GLY A 110 20.67 -2.40 -5.20
CA GLY A 110 19.74 -2.01 -6.24
C GLY A 110 18.99 -3.17 -6.92
N LYS A 111 19.07 -4.41 -6.37
CA LYS A 111 18.38 -5.57 -6.90
C LYS A 111 16.86 -5.41 -6.77
N VAL A 112 16.14 -5.56 -7.88
CA VAL A 112 14.66 -5.54 -7.87
C VAL A 112 14.13 -6.76 -7.12
N LEU A 113 13.33 -6.50 -6.09
CA LEU A 113 12.73 -7.51 -5.23
C LEU A 113 11.25 -7.72 -5.53
N LEU A 114 10.55 -6.64 -5.82
CA LEU A 114 9.13 -6.63 -6.16
C LEU A 114 8.88 -5.53 -7.17
N LYS A 115 8.16 -5.84 -8.23
CA LYS A 115 7.64 -4.87 -9.21
C LYS A 115 6.19 -5.23 -9.48
N ASP A 116 5.28 -4.27 -9.32
CA ASP A 116 3.85 -4.51 -9.51
C ASP A 116 3.13 -3.19 -9.84
N ARG A 117 1.85 -3.27 -10.16
CA ARG A 117 0.96 -2.13 -10.46
C ARG A 117 -0.29 -2.20 -9.62
N THR A 118 -0.83 -1.05 -9.30
CA THR A 118 -2.13 -0.94 -8.64
C THR A 118 -2.94 0.16 -9.28
N THR A 119 -4.24 -0.09 -9.45
CA THR A 119 -5.18 0.86 -10.06
C THR A 119 -6.27 1.21 -9.06
N SER A 120 -6.63 2.47 -9.01
CA SER A 120 -7.79 2.96 -8.27
C SER A 120 -8.71 3.75 -9.18
N ARG A 121 -10.01 3.72 -8.83
CA ARG A 121 -11.06 4.43 -9.55
C ARG A 121 -11.94 5.19 -8.57
N ALA A 122 -12.23 6.44 -8.89
CA ALA A 122 -13.20 7.24 -8.15
C ALA A 122 -14.04 8.04 -9.11
N SER A 123 -15.24 8.41 -8.69
CA SER A 123 -16.11 9.29 -9.47
C SER A 123 -16.54 10.48 -8.62
N TYR A 124 -16.76 11.60 -9.28
CA TYR A 124 -17.35 12.80 -8.70
C TYR A 124 -18.45 13.37 -9.61
N ASN A 125 -19.36 14.12 -9.02
CA ASN A 125 -20.43 14.77 -9.77
C ASN A 125 -19.98 16.16 -10.22
N ILE A 126 -20.34 16.52 -11.45
CA ILE A 126 -20.21 17.89 -11.95
C ILE A 126 -21.36 18.68 -11.37
N LEU A 127 -21.05 19.73 -10.61
CA LEU A 127 -22.01 20.59 -9.94
C LEU A 127 -22.20 21.89 -10.73
N GLU A 128 -23.30 22.63 -10.45
CA GLU A 128 -23.54 23.93 -11.07
C GLU A 128 -22.46 24.95 -10.74
N SER A 129 -21.88 24.86 -9.55
CA SER A 129 -20.73 25.69 -9.13
C SER A 129 -19.41 25.06 -9.61
N PRO A 130 -18.61 25.73 -10.45
CA PRO A 130 -17.29 25.26 -10.87
C PRO A 130 -16.37 24.98 -9.68
N TYR A 131 -16.33 25.88 -8.70
CA TYR A 131 -15.55 25.70 -7.48
C TYR A 131 -15.91 24.42 -6.71
N ALA A 132 -17.21 24.11 -6.60
CA ALA A 132 -17.64 22.88 -5.92
C ALA A 132 -17.26 21.64 -6.72
N THR A 133 -17.21 21.73 -8.05
CA THR A 133 -16.71 20.65 -8.92
C THR A 133 -15.21 20.41 -8.74
N ASP A 134 -14.42 21.47 -8.70
CA ASP A 134 -12.97 21.38 -8.48
C ASP A 134 -12.65 20.74 -7.11
N VAL A 135 -13.35 21.14 -6.07
CA VAL A 135 -13.20 20.55 -4.72
C VAL A 135 -13.57 19.07 -4.73
N ALA A 136 -14.65 18.69 -5.43
CA ALA A 136 -15.07 17.27 -5.54
C ALA A 136 -14.06 16.42 -6.32
N GLU A 137 -13.44 16.99 -7.36
CA GLU A 137 -12.36 16.36 -8.12
C GLU A 137 -11.10 16.12 -7.27
N GLU A 138 -10.64 17.17 -6.56
CA GLU A 138 -9.46 17.06 -5.69
C GLU A 138 -9.67 16.05 -4.55
N ASP A 139 -10.88 16.01 -3.97
CA ASP A 139 -11.22 14.99 -2.97
C ASP A 139 -11.23 13.57 -3.56
N ALA A 140 -11.73 13.41 -4.80
CA ALA A 140 -11.68 12.14 -5.50
C ALA A 140 -10.24 11.68 -5.77
N LYS A 141 -9.36 12.57 -6.24
CA LYS A 141 -7.92 12.30 -6.42
C LYS A 141 -7.26 11.89 -5.11
N LYS A 142 -7.51 12.62 -4.03
CA LYS A 142 -6.98 12.31 -2.71
C LYS A 142 -7.38 10.90 -2.25
N ARG A 143 -8.67 10.56 -2.31
CA ARG A 143 -9.16 9.21 -1.95
C ARG A 143 -8.48 8.12 -2.77
N MET A 144 -8.29 8.32 -4.08
CA MET A 144 -7.61 7.35 -4.93
C MET A 144 -6.16 7.14 -4.51
N MET A 145 -5.43 8.21 -4.21
CA MET A 145 -4.03 8.12 -3.76
C MET A 145 -3.92 7.43 -2.40
N GLU A 146 -4.88 7.62 -1.52
CA GLU A 146 -4.95 6.91 -0.25
C GLU A 146 -5.15 5.40 -0.46
N ILE A 147 -6.06 4.99 -1.34
CA ILE A 147 -6.31 3.59 -1.69
C ILE A 147 -5.08 2.96 -2.34
N ILE A 148 -4.47 3.65 -3.32
CA ILE A 148 -3.24 3.20 -3.99
C ILE A 148 -2.12 3.02 -2.95
N GLY A 149 -1.92 3.98 -2.07
CA GLY A 149 -0.90 3.92 -1.02
C GLY A 149 -1.12 2.77 -0.04
N ASP A 150 -2.37 2.50 0.36
CA ASP A 150 -2.72 1.37 1.22
C ASP A 150 -2.44 0.02 0.53
N ASN A 151 -2.81 -0.11 -0.76
CA ASN A 151 -2.56 -1.32 -1.55
C ASN A 151 -1.06 -1.59 -1.70
N ILE A 152 -0.27 -0.58 -2.05
CA ILE A 152 1.20 -0.69 -2.15
C ILE A 152 1.79 -1.11 -0.80
N SER A 153 1.40 -0.43 0.28
CA SER A 153 1.90 -0.70 1.63
C SER A 153 1.61 -2.13 2.06
N LEU A 154 0.39 -2.61 1.83
CA LEU A 154 -0.02 -3.98 2.13
C LEU A 154 0.80 -5.01 1.32
N ARG A 155 1.01 -4.74 0.03
CA ARG A 155 1.77 -5.63 -0.86
C ARG A 155 3.24 -5.72 -0.45
N VAL A 156 3.86 -4.59 -0.13
CA VAL A 156 5.24 -4.52 0.38
C VAL A 156 5.36 -5.26 1.72
N ALA A 157 4.45 -5.03 2.66
CA ALA A 157 4.44 -5.71 3.97
C ALA A 157 4.31 -7.23 3.82
N THR A 158 3.40 -7.68 2.93
CA THR A 158 3.21 -9.10 2.64
C THR A 158 4.46 -9.73 2.02
N TYR A 159 5.12 -9.03 1.10
CA TYR A 159 6.36 -9.50 0.49
C TYR A 159 7.47 -9.66 1.54
N LEU A 160 7.70 -8.67 2.39
CA LEU A 160 8.72 -8.70 3.44
C LEU A 160 8.44 -9.80 4.47
N LYS A 161 7.17 -10.01 4.83
CA LYS A 161 6.76 -11.11 5.71
C LYS A 161 7.13 -12.47 5.13
N ASN A 162 6.79 -12.72 3.87
CA ASN A 162 7.07 -14.00 3.21
C ASN A 162 8.57 -14.24 3.06
N LYS A 163 9.35 -13.20 2.73
CA LYS A 163 10.81 -13.27 2.65
C LYS A 163 11.44 -13.64 4.00
N GLY A 164 10.91 -13.11 5.10
CA GLY A 164 11.34 -13.46 6.46
C GLY A 164 11.15 -14.95 6.76
N HIS A 165 9.98 -15.50 6.44
CA HIS A 165 9.68 -16.92 6.64
C HIS A 165 10.57 -17.86 5.81
N THR A 166 10.90 -17.48 4.56
CA THR A 166 11.77 -18.30 3.72
C THR A 166 13.17 -18.41 4.30
N LYS A 167 13.75 -17.31 4.78
CA LYS A 167 15.06 -17.31 5.44
C LYS A 167 15.10 -18.17 6.71
N GLU A 168 14.07 -18.07 7.54
CA GLU A 168 13.97 -18.90 8.76
C GLU A 168 13.86 -20.40 8.46
N ALA A 169 13.19 -20.76 7.37
CA ALA A 169 13.09 -22.15 6.94
C ALA A 169 14.43 -22.70 6.45
N GLU A 170 15.20 -21.89 5.71
CA GLU A 170 16.56 -22.24 5.24
C GLU A 170 17.53 -22.40 6.42
N GLU A 171 17.55 -21.45 7.37
CA GLU A 171 18.42 -21.50 8.56
C GLU A 171 18.12 -22.71 9.45
N ARG A 172 16.84 -23.14 9.56
CA ARG A 172 16.47 -24.35 10.33
C ARG A 172 16.91 -25.65 9.65
N GLN A 173 16.94 -25.68 8.31
CA GLN A 173 17.41 -26.85 7.57
C GLN A 173 18.92 -27.02 7.66
N ASP A 174 19.67 -25.91 7.59
CA ASP A 174 21.13 -25.94 7.73
C ASP A 174 21.58 -26.31 9.17
N GLY A 175 20.84 -25.85 10.19
CA GLY A 175 21.11 -26.21 11.59
C GLY A 175 20.74 -27.64 11.98
N ALA A 176 19.87 -28.31 11.20
CA ALA A 176 19.49 -29.70 11.44
C ALA A 176 20.46 -30.73 10.75
N ASN A 177 21.34 -30.22 9.89
CA ASN A 177 22.32 -31.04 9.15
C ASN A 177 23.75 -31.00 9.75
N GLN A 178 23.94 -30.34 10.88
CA GLN A 178 25.17 -30.35 11.67
C GLN A 178 25.02 -31.18 12.95
#